data_c90816340d91fdf688488a0fb10a7718
#
_entry.id   c90816340d91fdf688488a0fb10a7718
#
_cell.length_a   1.000
_cell.length_b   1.000
_cell.length_c   1.000
_cell.angle_alpha   90.00
_cell.angle_beta   90.00
_cell.angle_gamma   90.00
#
_symmetry.space_group_name_H-M   'P 1'
#
loop_
_entity.id
_entity.type
_entity.pdbx_description
1 polymer ?
#
loop_
_entity_poly.entity_id
_entity_poly.type
_entity_poly.pdbx_seq_one_letter_code
_entity_poly.pdbx_strand_id
1 'polypeptide(L)' 'MTEDKRSTVVHTTPNPDGGWDIQQNSEKVSHRRTKEAAEERGREEARKDRTEHKIHNTDGKIAESNSYGRDPYPPKG' A
#
# COMPACT_ATOMS: atom_id res chain seq x y z
N MET A 1 16.13 -1.45 18.97
CA MET A 1 15.94 -1.41 18.51
C MET A 1 15.44 -1.07 17.75
N THR A 2 15.41 -1.09 17.33
CA THR A 2 15.09 -0.85 16.64
C THR A 2 14.53 -0.72 16.03
N GLU A 3 14.23 -0.71 15.63
CA GLU A 3 13.74 -0.60 15.05
C GLU A 3 13.24 -0.64 14.42
N ASP A 4 12.96 -0.46 14.17
CA ASP A 4 12.44 -0.56 13.52
C ASP A 4 12.40 -0.61 12.26
N LYS A 5 12.69 -1.26 11.72
CA LYS A 5 12.80 -1.48 10.60
C LYS A 5 11.79 -2.31 10.08
N ARG A 6 10.69 -2.39 10.53
CA ARG A 6 9.68 -3.10 9.99
C ARG A 6 9.23 -2.50 8.77
N SER A 7 8.72 -3.22 7.83
CA SER A 7 8.23 -2.67 6.57
C SER A 7 6.94 -1.93 6.81
N THR A 8 6.88 -0.70 6.40
CA THR A 8 5.66 0.05 6.48
C THR A 8 4.99 0.14 5.11
N VAL A 9 5.50 -0.59 4.14
CA VAL A 9 4.94 -0.59 2.79
C VAL A 9 3.49 -1.05 2.84
N VAL A 10 2.63 -0.33 2.13
CA VAL A 10 1.22 -0.66 2.07
C VAL A 10 0.97 -1.53 0.84
N HIS A 11 0.28 -2.62 1.01
CA HIS A 11 -0.03 -3.52 -0.09
C HIS A 11 -1.54 -3.58 -0.28
N THR A 12 -1.98 -3.43 -1.52
CA THR A 12 -3.37 -3.64 -1.88
C THR A 12 -3.42 -4.95 -2.63
N THR A 13 -4.08 -5.94 -2.04
CA THR A 13 -4.07 -7.30 -2.58
C THR A 13 -5.49 -7.81 -2.76
N PRO A 14 -5.71 -8.67 -3.75
CA PRO A 14 -7.04 -9.25 -3.93
C PRO A 14 -7.34 -10.24 -2.81
N ASN A 15 -8.58 -10.27 -2.40
CA ASN A 15 -9.01 -11.18 -1.36
C ASN A 15 -9.70 -12.37 -2.03
N PRO A 16 -9.32 -13.59 -1.71
CA PRO A 16 -9.94 -14.75 -2.37
C PRO A 16 -11.43 -14.86 -2.10
N ASP A 17 -11.92 -14.25 -1.05
CA ASP A 17 -13.35 -14.27 -0.75
C ASP A 17 -14.09 -13.11 -1.38
N GLY A 18 -13.43 -12.31 -2.16
CA GLY A 18 -14.06 -11.18 -2.82
C GLY A 18 -13.49 -9.87 -2.32
N GLY A 19 -13.40 -8.92 -3.21
CA GLY A 19 -12.89 -7.61 -2.85
C GLY A 19 -11.38 -7.57 -2.75
N TRP A 20 -10.91 -6.56 -2.06
CA TRP A 20 -9.49 -6.28 -1.98
C TRP A 20 -9.14 -5.85 -0.57
N ASP A 21 -7.97 -6.26 -0.13
CA ASP A 21 -7.49 -5.92 1.20
C ASP A 21 -6.35 -4.93 1.13
N ILE A 22 -6.28 -4.07 2.10
CA ILE A 22 -5.15 -3.16 2.25
C ILE A 22 -4.38 -3.65 3.47
N GLN A 23 -3.12 -3.94 3.29
CA GLN A 23 -2.29 -4.51 4.35
C GLN A 23 -1.05 -3.68 4.57
N GLN A 24 -0.59 -3.64 5.82
CA GLN A 24 0.60 -2.93 6.18
C GLN A 24 1.18 -3.65 7.38
N ASN A 25 2.48 -3.94 7.31
CA ASN A 25 3.12 -4.61 8.41
C ASN A 25 2.50 -5.97 8.67
N SER A 26 2.08 -6.65 7.63
CA SER A 26 1.47 -7.97 7.70
C SER A 26 0.11 -7.97 8.39
N GLU A 27 -0.47 -6.80 8.55
CA GLU A 27 -1.79 -6.69 9.15
C GLU A 27 -2.77 -6.09 8.16
N LYS A 28 -3.99 -6.57 8.18
CA LYS A 28 -5.01 -6.02 7.33
C LYS A 28 -5.47 -4.70 7.94
N VAL A 29 -5.30 -3.64 7.21
CA VAL A 29 -5.69 -2.32 7.66
C VAL A 29 -7.12 -2.02 7.27
N SER A 30 -7.54 -2.49 6.11
CA SER A 30 -8.86 -2.17 5.59
C SER A 30 -9.24 -3.16 4.49
N HIS A 31 -10.50 -3.13 4.11
CA HIS A 31 -11.00 -3.98 3.05
C HIS A 31 -11.99 -3.16 2.24
N ARG A 32 -11.95 -3.32 0.91
CA ARG A 32 -12.90 -2.64 0.04
C ARG A 32 -13.41 -3.63 -0.97
N ARG A 33 -14.60 -3.37 -1.50
CA ARG A 33 -15.19 -4.26 -2.46
C ARG A 33 -14.56 -4.18 -3.82
N THR A 34 -14.11 -3.03 -4.24
CA THR A 34 -13.58 -2.85 -5.58
C THR A 34 -12.10 -2.51 -5.50
N LYS A 35 -11.41 -2.82 -6.57
CA LYS A 35 -9.99 -2.52 -6.66
C LYS A 35 -9.77 -1.02 -6.58
N GLU A 36 -10.63 -0.26 -7.24
CA GLU A 36 -10.49 1.18 -7.27
C GLU A 36 -10.57 1.77 -5.87
N ALA A 37 -11.57 1.36 -5.10
CA ALA A 37 -11.72 1.87 -3.75
C ALA A 37 -10.56 1.42 -2.88
N ALA A 38 -10.07 0.21 -3.09
CA ALA A 38 -8.95 -0.29 -2.32
C ALA A 38 -7.67 0.45 -2.64
N GLU A 39 -7.46 0.76 -3.91
CA GLU A 39 -6.30 1.51 -4.32
C GLU A 39 -6.30 2.88 -3.67
N GLU A 40 -7.45 3.51 -3.63
CA GLU A 40 -7.55 4.82 -3.04
C GLU A 40 -7.26 4.77 -1.55
N ARG A 41 -7.80 3.77 -0.86
CA ARG A 41 -7.55 3.63 0.56
C ARG A 41 -6.08 3.35 0.83
N GLY A 42 -5.48 2.48 0.03
CA GLY A 42 -4.06 2.17 0.18
C GLY A 42 -3.19 3.37 -0.06
N ARG A 43 -3.56 4.18 -1.05
CA ARG A 43 -2.80 5.38 -1.35
C ARG A 43 -2.85 6.35 -0.17
N GLU A 44 -4.01 6.49 0.44
CA GLU A 44 -4.15 7.37 1.59
C GLU A 44 -3.27 6.91 2.74
N GLU A 45 -3.26 5.60 2.98
CA GLU A 45 -2.48 5.06 4.07
C GLU A 45 -0.99 5.25 3.80
N ALA A 46 -0.57 5.01 2.57
CA ALA A 46 0.84 5.14 2.21
C ALA A 46 1.29 6.59 2.31
N ARG A 47 0.43 7.51 1.91
CA ARG A 47 0.78 8.92 1.98
C ARG A 47 0.88 9.38 3.43
N LYS A 48 -0.04 8.90 4.26
CA LYS A 48 -0.05 9.27 5.65
C LYS A 48 1.24 8.82 6.33
N ASP A 49 1.69 7.62 6.01
CA ASP A 49 2.88 7.07 6.63
C ASP A 49 4.13 7.32 5.81
N ARG A 50 4.01 8.05 4.70
CA ARG A 50 5.14 8.37 3.85
C ARG A 50 5.92 7.13 3.45
N THR A 51 5.23 6.18 2.89
CA THR A 51 5.84 4.93 2.50
C THR A 51 5.39 4.57 1.09
N GLU A 52 5.71 3.38 0.65
CA GLU A 52 5.35 2.92 -0.67
C GLU A 52 4.00 2.23 -0.66
N HIS A 53 3.33 2.26 -1.78
CA HIS A 53 2.07 1.56 -1.98
C HIS A 53 2.25 0.62 -3.16
N LYS A 54 2.06 -0.67 -2.92
CA LYS A 54 2.17 -1.67 -3.97
C LYS A 54 0.82 -2.31 -4.21
N ILE A 55 0.41 -2.32 -5.45
CA ILE A 55 -0.88 -2.87 -5.84
C ILE A 55 -0.64 -4.17 -6.57
N HIS A 56 -1.25 -5.24 -6.10
CA HIS A 56 -1.06 -6.57 -6.65
C HIS A 56 -2.24 -6.97 -7.52
N ASN A 57 -1.95 -7.71 -8.58
CA ASN A 57 -2.99 -8.22 -9.45
C ASN A 57 -3.51 -9.53 -8.89
N THR A 58 -4.59 -10.01 -9.47
CA THR A 58 -5.19 -11.26 -9.03
C THR A 58 -4.28 -12.46 -9.27
N ASP A 59 -3.29 -12.31 -10.15
CA ASP A 59 -2.34 -13.40 -10.38
C ASP A 59 -1.16 -13.31 -9.42
N GLY A 60 -1.20 -12.39 -8.47
CA GLY A 60 -0.15 -12.28 -7.48
C GLY A 60 1.00 -11.38 -7.86
N LYS A 61 1.02 -10.88 -9.08
CA LYS A 61 2.10 -10.01 -9.51
C LYS A 61 1.80 -8.57 -9.15
N ILE A 62 2.85 -7.79 -8.97
CA ILE A 62 2.68 -6.39 -8.65
C ILE A 62 2.33 -5.62 -9.91
N ALA A 63 1.16 -5.00 -9.90
CA ALA A 63 0.69 -4.22 -11.03
C ALA A 63 1.24 -2.80 -11.00
N GLU A 64 1.39 -2.24 -9.82
CA GLU A 64 1.80 -0.87 -9.69
C GLU A 64 2.54 -0.66 -8.40
N SER A 65 3.49 0.24 -8.40
CA SER A 65 4.25 0.55 -7.21
C SER A 65 4.48 2.05 -7.19
N ASN A 66 4.04 2.71 -6.15
CA ASN A 66 4.17 4.15 -6.02
C ASN A 66 4.84 4.51 -4.71
N SER A 67 5.68 5.49 -4.73
CA SER A 67 6.38 5.90 -3.54
C SER A 67 5.87 7.26 -3.08
N TYR A 68 5.49 7.35 -1.82
CA TYR A 68 5.06 8.61 -1.23
C TYR A 68 6.01 8.98 -0.11
N GLY A 69 7.12 8.37 -0.04
CA GLY A 69 8.05 8.56 1.01
C GLY A 69 8.89 9.75 0.83
N ARG A 70 9.94 9.86 1.51
CA ARG A 70 10.72 10.88 1.54
C ARG A 70 11.28 11.15 0.39
N ASP A 71 10.88 11.91 -0.22
CA ASP A 71 11.33 12.18 -1.33
C ASP A 71 12.11 13.25 -1.26
N PRO A 72 13.11 13.26 -1.44
CA PRO A 72 13.98 14.34 -1.31
C PRO A 72 13.69 15.38 -2.28
N TYR A 73 13.53 15.69 -2.70
CA TYR A 73 13.51 16.55 -3.42
C TYR A 73 12.79 17.22 -3.70
N PRO A 74 13.01 17.63 -3.84
CA PRO A 74 12.53 18.27 -4.06
C PRO A 74 12.11 18.72 -4.57
N PRO A 75 11.98 18.72 -4.60
CA PRO A 75 11.64 18.99 -4.98
C PRO A 75 11.33 19.70 -5.35
N LYS A 76 11.24 19.74 -5.57
CA LYS A 76 11.04 20.14 -5.93
C LYS A 76 10.91 20.71 -6.09
N GLY A 77 11.02 20.90 -5.95
CA GLY A 77 11.01 21.13 -6.19
C GLY A 77 10.94 21.35 -6.27
#